data_ced251b46ba645a56441a4a820cef6a3
#
_entry.id   ced251b46ba645a56441a4a820cef6a3
#
_cell.length_a   1.000
_cell.length_b   1.000
_cell.length_c   1.000
_cell.angle_alpha   90.00
_cell.angle_beta   90.00
_cell.angle_gamma   90.00
#
_symmetry.space_group_name_H-M   'P 1'
#
loop_
_entity.id
_entity.type
_entity.pdbx_description
1 polymer ?
#
loop_
_entity_poly.entity_id
_entity_poly.type
_entity_poly.pdbx_seq_one_letter_code
_entity_poly.pdbx_strand_id
1 'polypeptide(L)'
;MIMLSFKTLRTTLLASAIGLISLQGIASEGDSAAVAASLAELQQRWAEINYTLPPDEQAAAFSRLGNQAEQLVKRYPDAAELHIWAGIIRSTEAGASGGLGALGLVKQAKKELETALELNPLALDGSAYTSLGALYYQVPGWPLGFGDEQKAEWHLQRALAINPEGIDSLYFWGDYLHEQGRDAEARQALERALMAAPRPGRELADSGRRDDIRQLMSELQ
;
A
#
# COMPACT_ATOMS: atom_id res chain seq x y z
N MET A 1 51.05 18.39 72.58
CA MET A 1 49.70 18.47 71.97
C MET A 1 49.98 18.47 70.46
N ILE A 2 49.87 17.29 69.86
CA ILE A 2 50.29 17.03 68.47
C ILE A 2 49.00 16.90 67.65
N MET A 3 48.78 17.81 66.68
CA MET A 3 47.72 17.80 65.71
C MET A 3 48.17 16.99 64.49
N LEU A 4 47.51 15.87 64.26
CA LEU A 4 47.63 15.08 63.02
C LEU A 4 46.64 15.58 61.97
N SER A 5 47.19 16.02 60.83
CA SER A 5 46.45 16.46 59.65
C SER A 5 46.17 15.24 58.73
N PHE A 6 44.89 14.89 58.53
CA PHE A 6 44.51 13.89 57.54
C PHE A 6 44.29 14.54 56.18
N LYS A 7 45.15 14.17 55.20
CA LYS A 7 44.91 14.47 53.77
C LYS A 7 43.94 13.47 53.21
N THR A 8 42.76 13.93 52.80
CA THR A 8 41.76 13.15 52.06
C THR A 8 42.22 13.00 50.60
N LEU A 9 42.44 11.76 50.20
CA LEU A 9 42.71 11.36 48.84
C LEU A 9 41.39 11.29 48.06
N ARG A 10 41.16 12.22 47.13
CA ARG A 10 40.00 12.14 46.18
C ARG A 10 40.39 11.27 44.98
N THR A 11 39.87 10.05 44.95
CA THR A 11 39.86 9.19 43.76
C THR A 11 38.74 9.61 42.83
N THR A 12 39.11 10.20 41.69
CA THR A 12 38.20 10.48 40.57
C THR A 12 38.00 9.19 39.80
N LEU A 13 36.81 8.60 39.92
CA LEU A 13 36.29 7.56 39.01
C LEU A 13 35.82 8.23 37.71
N LEU A 14 36.61 8.15 36.63
CA LEU A 14 36.14 8.38 35.28
C LEU A 14 35.31 7.16 34.84
N ALA A 15 34.01 7.31 34.83
CA ALA A 15 33.09 6.36 34.20
C ALA A 15 33.18 6.54 32.69
N SER A 16 33.76 5.58 31.99
CA SER A 16 33.77 5.48 30.54
C SER A 16 32.37 5.03 30.07
N ALA A 17 31.50 5.98 29.77
CA ALA A 17 30.25 5.76 29.04
C ALA A 17 30.52 6.01 27.55
N ILE A 18 31.14 5.07 26.87
CA ILE A 18 31.30 5.09 25.40
C ILE A 18 30.72 3.78 24.85
N GLY A 19 29.70 3.89 23.99
CA GLY A 19 29.52 2.93 22.93
C GLY A 19 28.29 2.03 22.95
N LEU A 20 27.08 2.55 23.15
CA LEU A 20 25.83 1.77 22.86
C LEU A 20 24.82 2.49 21.93
N ILE A 21 25.14 3.69 21.44
CA ILE A 21 24.18 4.50 20.66
C ILE A 21 24.26 4.22 19.14
N SER A 22 25.33 3.61 18.63
CA SER A 22 25.55 3.49 17.19
C SER A 22 25.02 2.20 16.52
N LEU A 23 24.76 1.12 17.27
CA LEU A 23 24.28 -0.14 16.65
C LEU A 23 22.79 -0.13 16.31
N GLN A 24 21.95 0.51 17.11
CA GLN A 24 20.51 0.57 16.86
C GLN A 24 20.15 1.47 15.67
N GLY A 25 20.87 2.57 15.45
CA GLY A 25 20.70 3.46 14.31
C GLY A 25 21.04 2.80 12.97
N ILE A 26 22.12 2.04 12.92
CA ILE A 26 22.58 1.37 11.69
C ILE A 26 21.64 0.21 11.30
N ALA A 27 21.09 -0.55 12.27
CA ALA A 27 20.11 -1.59 12.01
C ALA A 27 18.80 -1.01 11.47
N SER A 28 18.32 0.10 12.02
CA SER A 28 17.11 0.79 11.58
C SER A 28 17.23 1.38 10.17
N GLU A 29 18.37 1.97 9.79
CA GLU A 29 18.61 2.49 8.45
C GLU A 29 18.73 1.36 7.41
N GLY A 30 19.38 0.26 7.77
CA GLY A 30 19.51 -0.93 6.92
C GLY A 30 18.14 -1.57 6.62
N ASP A 31 17.27 -1.68 7.62
CA ASP A 31 15.92 -2.20 7.46
C ASP A 31 15.04 -1.28 6.61
N SER A 32 15.13 0.03 6.82
CA SER A 32 14.38 1.01 6.00
C SER A 32 14.78 0.96 4.52
N ALA A 33 16.08 0.87 4.23
CA ALA A 33 16.56 0.73 2.85
C ALA A 33 16.12 -0.61 2.22
N ALA A 34 16.14 -1.70 2.99
CA ALA A 34 15.69 -3.02 2.52
C ALA A 34 14.17 -3.05 2.26
N VAL A 35 13.37 -2.40 3.10
CA VAL A 35 11.92 -2.23 2.89
C VAL A 35 11.66 -1.43 1.63
N ALA A 36 12.35 -0.29 1.42
CA ALA A 36 12.17 0.53 0.22
C ALA A 36 12.55 -0.22 -1.06
N ALA A 37 13.65 -0.98 -1.05
CA ALA A 37 14.07 -1.80 -2.19
C ALA A 37 13.05 -2.92 -2.49
N SER A 38 12.57 -3.61 -1.46
CA SER A 38 11.55 -4.65 -1.58
C SER A 38 10.24 -4.10 -2.12
N LEU A 39 9.83 -2.93 -1.64
CA LEU A 39 8.64 -2.22 -2.12
C LEU A 39 8.76 -1.90 -3.62
N ALA A 40 9.88 -1.32 -4.05
CA ALA A 40 10.11 -0.99 -5.45
C ALA A 40 10.05 -2.25 -6.35
N GLU A 41 10.63 -3.36 -5.90
CA GLU A 41 10.56 -4.64 -6.62
C GLU A 41 9.11 -5.14 -6.75
N LEU A 42 8.33 -5.16 -5.66
CA LEU A 42 6.91 -5.57 -5.69
C LEU A 42 6.11 -4.68 -6.66
N GLN A 43 6.34 -3.38 -6.64
CA GLN A 43 5.68 -2.40 -7.51
C GLN A 43 5.99 -2.63 -8.99
N GLN A 44 7.26 -2.85 -9.31
CA GLN A 44 7.68 -3.10 -10.68
C GLN A 44 7.11 -4.44 -11.19
N ARG A 45 7.26 -5.51 -10.41
CA ARG A 45 6.76 -6.84 -10.79
C ARG A 45 5.25 -6.86 -10.94
N TRP A 46 4.51 -6.17 -10.09
CA TRP A 46 3.07 -6.04 -10.23
C TRP A 46 2.70 -5.37 -11.55
N ALA A 47 3.36 -4.26 -11.91
CA ALA A 47 3.08 -3.55 -13.15
C ALA A 47 3.42 -4.41 -14.40
N GLU A 48 4.53 -5.14 -14.36
CA GLU A 48 4.90 -6.10 -15.42
C GLU A 48 3.81 -7.16 -15.59
N ILE A 49 3.36 -7.79 -14.51
CA ILE A 49 2.32 -8.82 -14.57
C ILE A 49 1.00 -8.23 -15.09
N ASN A 50 0.58 -7.09 -14.53
CA ASN A 50 -0.73 -6.51 -14.81
C ASN A 50 -0.86 -6.00 -16.24
N TYR A 51 0.21 -5.37 -16.78
CA TYR A 51 0.14 -4.65 -18.04
C TYR A 51 0.88 -5.29 -19.21
N THR A 52 1.66 -6.34 -18.99
CA THR A 52 2.44 -6.96 -20.07
C THR A 52 2.20 -8.45 -20.25
N LEU A 53 1.74 -9.17 -19.21
CA LEU A 53 1.46 -10.59 -19.35
C LEU A 53 0.07 -10.85 -19.95
N PRO A 54 -0.06 -11.92 -20.74
CA PRO A 54 -1.37 -12.40 -21.18
C PRO A 54 -2.29 -12.71 -19.99
N PRO A 55 -3.61 -12.49 -20.10
CA PRO A 55 -4.55 -12.68 -18.99
C PRO A 55 -4.53 -14.09 -18.37
N ASP A 56 -4.32 -15.12 -19.16
CA ASP A 56 -4.26 -16.52 -18.72
C ASP A 56 -3.00 -16.86 -17.90
N GLU A 57 -1.94 -16.04 -17.98
CA GLU A 57 -0.72 -16.19 -17.19
C GLU A 57 -0.73 -15.35 -15.89
N GLN A 58 -1.58 -14.33 -15.81
CA GLN A 58 -1.56 -13.35 -14.70
C GLN A 58 -1.86 -13.98 -13.34
N ALA A 59 -2.89 -14.84 -13.25
CA ALA A 59 -3.29 -15.45 -11.98
C ALA A 59 -2.13 -16.20 -11.31
N ALA A 60 -1.41 -17.04 -12.05
CA ALA A 60 -0.27 -17.78 -11.53
C ALA A 60 0.92 -16.87 -11.18
N ALA A 61 1.14 -15.81 -11.95
CA ALA A 61 2.19 -14.83 -11.69
C ALA A 61 1.89 -13.99 -10.43
N PHE A 62 0.67 -13.50 -10.26
CA PHE A 62 0.24 -12.80 -9.04
C PHE A 62 0.27 -13.69 -7.81
N SER A 63 -0.07 -14.98 -7.93
CA SER A 63 0.04 -15.92 -6.81
C SER A 63 1.49 -16.03 -6.29
N ARG A 64 2.46 -16.13 -7.19
CA ARG A 64 3.89 -16.13 -6.81
C ARG A 64 4.31 -14.80 -6.16
N LEU A 65 3.91 -13.68 -6.76
CA LEU A 65 4.23 -12.35 -6.21
C LEU A 65 3.56 -12.12 -4.85
N GLY A 66 2.32 -12.57 -4.66
CA GLY A 66 1.62 -12.51 -3.39
C GLY A 66 2.29 -13.32 -2.29
N ASN A 67 2.85 -14.50 -2.62
CA ASN A 67 3.63 -15.27 -1.67
C ASN A 67 4.95 -14.58 -1.29
N GLN A 68 5.61 -13.90 -2.24
CA GLN A 68 6.79 -13.07 -1.96
C GLN A 68 6.41 -11.90 -1.02
N ALA A 69 5.33 -11.18 -1.31
CA ALA A 69 4.85 -10.09 -0.47
C ALA A 69 4.54 -10.56 0.97
N GLU A 70 3.90 -11.73 1.13
CA GLU A 70 3.63 -12.32 2.45
C GLU A 70 4.92 -12.64 3.23
N GLN A 71 5.98 -13.10 2.58
CA GLN A 71 7.27 -13.32 3.25
C GLN A 71 7.91 -11.99 3.68
N LEU A 72 7.77 -10.93 2.89
CA LEU A 72 8.25 -9.60 3.25
C LEU A 72 7.50 -9.01 4.44
N VAL A 73 6.17 -9.14 4.47
CA VAL A 73 5.33 -8.74 5.62
C VAL A 73 5.74 -9.49 6.89
N LYS A 74 6.00 -10.81 6.80
CA LYS A 74 6.49 -11.59 7.96
C LYS A 74 7.86 -11.12 8.44
N ARG A 75 8.72 -10.67 7.52
CA ARG A 75 10.07 -10.19 7.85
C ARG A 75 10.07 -8.77 8.41
N TYR A 76 9.17 -7.92 7.93
CA TYR A 76 9.05 -6.51 8.28
C TYR A 76 7.60 -6.17 8.69
N PRO A 77 7.13 -6.70 9.84
CA PRO A 77 5.71 -6.63 10.20
C PRO A 77 5.21 -5.22 10.53
N ASP A 78 6.11 -4.27 10.76
CA ASP A 78 5.77 -2.88 11.06
C ASP A 78 5.84 -1.96 9.82
N ALA A 79 6.14 -2.52 8.63
CA ALA A 79 6.23 -1.75 7.39
C ALA A 79 4.85 -1.65 6.71
N ALA A 80 4.12 -0.57 6.98
CA ALA A 80 2.79 -0.31 6.43
C ALA A 80 2.75 -0.41 4.89
N GLU A 81 3.80 0.03 4.21
CA GLU A 81 3.95 0.01 2.76
C GLU A 81 3.94 -1.41 2.19
N LEU A 82 4.54 -2.37 2.89
CA LEU A 82 4.56 -3.77 2.49
C LEU A 82 3.20 -4.43 2.69
N HIS A 83 2.49 -4.11 3.78
CA HIS A 83 1.11 -4.53 4.01
C HIS A 83 0.17 -3.99 2.92
N ILE A 84 0.31 -2.72 2.52
CA ILE A 84 -0.46 -2.13 1.42
C ILE A 84 -0.24 -2.95 0.14
N TRP A 85 1.02 -3.22 -0.22
CA TRP A 85 1.31 -3.93 -1.46
C TRP A 85 0.95 -5.42 -1.40
N ALA A 86 1.05 -6.07 -0.26
CA ALA A 86 0.50 -7.42 -0.08
C ALA A 86 -1.02 -7.43 -0.33
N GLY A 87 -1.75 -6.45 0.19
CA GLY A 87 -3.18 -6.28 -0.05
C GLY A 87 -3.51 -6.02 -1.52
N ILE A 88 -2.81 -5.09 -2.18
CA ILE A 88 -2.99 -4.78 -3.61
C ILE A 88 -2.75 -6.02 -4.47
N ILE A 89 -1.65 -6.73 -4.27
CA ILE A 89 -1.29 -7.93 -5.05
C ILE A 89 -2.35 -9.02 -4.86
N ARG A 90 -2.80 -9.30 -3.63
CA ARG A 90 -3.85 -10.30 -3.36
C ARG A 90 -5.21 -9.90 -3.95
N SER A 91 -5.53 -8.60 -3.98
CA SER A 91 -6.74 -8.10 -4.65
C SER A 91 -6.69 -8.34 -6.16
N THR A 92 -5.54 -8.03 -6.77
CA THR A 92 -5.34 -8.23 -8.22
C THR A 92 -5.32 -9.72 -8.58
N GLU A 93 -4.68 -10.56 -7.74
CA GLU A 93 -4.72 -12.03 -7.87
C GLU A 93 -6.16 -12.55 -7.84
N ALA A 94 -6.98 -12.02 -6.95
CA ALA A 94 -8.39 -12.41 -6.84
C ALA A 94 -9.17 -12.08 -8.12
N GLY A 95 -8.96 -10.89 -8.69
CA GLY A 95 -9.54 -10.49 -9.97
C GLY A 95 -9.11 -11.38 -11.13
N ALA A 96 -7.80 -11.67 -11.23
CA ALA A 96 -7.25 -12.51 -12.28
C ALA A 96 -7.66 -13.99 -12.16
N SER A 97 -7.86 -14.50 -10.94
CA SER A 97 -8.23 -15.90 -10.70
C SER A 97 -9.72 -16.16 -10.83
N GLY A 98 -10.55 -15.22 -10.42
CA GLY A 98 -12.00 -15.35 -10.39
C GLY A 98 -12.51 -16.50 -9.49
N GLY A 99 -13.82 -16.78 -9.57
CA GLY A 99 -14.45 -17.92 -8.92
C GLY A 99 -14.45 -17.87 -7.38
N LEU A 100 -14.77 -19.01 -6.76
CA LEU A 100 -14.93 -19.09 -5.30
C LEU A 100 -13.60 -18.87 -4.53
N GLY A 101 -12.46 -19.17 -5.12
CA GLY A 101 -11.13 -18.94 -4.52
C GLY A 101 -10.84 -17.46 -4.30
N ALA A 102 -11.36 -16.59 -5.15
CA ALA A 102 -11.18 -15.14 -5.06
C ALA A 102 -11.65 -14.56 -3.73
N LEU A 103 -12.72 -15.10 -3.13
CA LEU A 103 -13.23 -14.63 -1.83
C LEU A 103 -12.23 -14.81 -0.68
N GLY A 104 -11.43 -15.87 -0.73
CA GLY A 104 -10.33 -16.07 0.23
C GLY A 104 -9.23 -15.02 0.08
N LEU A 105 -8.87 -14.73 -1.16
CA LEU A 105 -7.82 -13.73 -1.48
C LEU A 105 -8.24 -12.31 -1.11
N VAL A 106 -9.47 -11.88 -1.42
CA VAL A 106 -9.94 -10.53 -1.05
C VAL A 106 -10.08 -10.36 0.47
N LYS A 107 -10.37 -11.42 1.23
CA LYS A 107 -10.34 -11.37 2.69
C LYS A 107 -8.94 -11.20 3.25
N GLN A 108 -7.94 -11.86 2.65
CA GLN A 108 -6.54 -11.66 3.00
C GLN A 108 -6.11 -10.22 2.64
N ALA A 109 -6.43 -9.75 1.44
CA ALA A 109 -6.15 -8.40 1.00
C ALA A 109 -6.71 -7.35 1.97
N LYS A 110 -7.99 -7.50 2.35
CA LYS A 110 -8.64 -6.61 3.31
C LYS A 110 -7.89 -6.57 4.65
N LYS A 111 -7.50 -7.73 5.19
CA LYS A 111 -6.76 -7.82 6.44
C LYS A 111 -5.43 -7.07 6.37
N GLU A 112 -4.65 -7.26 5.31
CA GLU A 112 -3.37 -6.58 5.15
C GLU A 112 -3.54 -5.06 5.03
N LEU A 113 -4.56 -4.59 4.30
CA LEU A 113 -4.85 -3.16 4.16
C LEU A 113 -5.35 -2.54 5.47
N GLU A 114 -6.14 -3.25 6.27
CA GLU A 114 -6.57 -2.81 7.59
C GLU A 114 -5.37 -2.72 8.55
N THR A 115 -4.47 -3.72 8.53
CA THR A 115 -3.21 -3.65 9.29
C THR A 115 -2.36 -2.46 8.87
N ALA A 116 -2.26 -2.16 7.57
CA ALA A 116 -1.55 -0.98 7.10
C ALA A 116 -2.13 0.33 7.64
N LEU A 117 -3.47 0.45 7.73
CA LEU A 117 -4.12 1.62 8.32
C LEU A 117 -3.85 1.75 9.82
N GLU A 118 -3.75 0.63 10.55
CA GLU A 118 -3.40 0.64 11.98
C GLU A 118 -1.95 1.09 12.18
N LEU A 119 -1.03 0.68 11.31
CA LEU A 119 0.39 1.04 11.37
C LEU A 119 0.64 2.50 10.93
N ASN A 120 0.17 2.86 9.75
CA ASN A 120 0.34 4.22 9.20
C ASN A 120 -0.75 4.53 8.15
N PRO A 121 -1.82 5.25 8.51
CA PRO A 121 -2.91 5.56 7.59
C PRO A 121 -2.52 6.51 6.44
N LEU A 122 -1.36 7.17 6.53
CA LEU A 122 -0.85 8.06 5.48
C LEU A 122 0.20 7.40 4.59
N ALA A 123 0.59 6.15 4.86
CA ALA A 123 1.57 5.44 4.05
C ALA A 123 1.17 5.40 2.57
N LEU A 124 2.15 5.63 1.69
CA LEU A 124 1.96 5.69 0.24
C LEU A 124 0.77 6.58 -0.16
N ASP A 125 0.70 7.77 0.42
CA ASP A 125 -0.32 8.78 0.15
C ASP A 125 -1.77 8.25 0.32
N GLY A 126 -1.99 7.43 1.34
CA GLY A 126 -3.30 6.88 1.67
C GLY A 126 -3.75 5.73 0.75
N SER A 127 -2.82 5.03 0.09
CA SER A 127 -3.15 3.92 -0.83
C SER A 127 -3.96 2.79 -0.18
N ALA A 128 -3.85 2.57 1.14
CA ALA A 128 -4.68 1.60 1.84
C ALA A 128 -6.17 1.98 1.80
N TYR A 129 -6.50 3.26 1.92
CA TYR A 129 -7.88 3.74 1.77
C TYR A 129 -8.39 3.53 0.34
N THR A 130 -7.60 3.89 -0.67
CA THR A 130 -7.97 3.64 -2.09
C THR A 130 -8.29 2.17 -2.31
N SER A 131 -7.40 1.28 -1.87
CA SER A 131 -7.53 -0.17 -2.11
C SER A 131 -8.68 -0.80 -1.31
N LEU A 132 -8.92 -0.38 -0.06
CA LEU A 132 -10.08 -0.82 0.71
C LEU A 132 -11.38 -0.32 0.09
N GLY A 133 -11.42 0.92 -0.37
CA GLY A 133 -12.56 1.46 -1.09
C GLY A 133 -12.90 0.60 -2.31
N ALA A 134 -11.89 0.29 -3.15
CA ALA A 134 -12.06 -0.60 -4.29
C ALA A 134 -12.59 -1.97 -3.89
N LEU A 135 -12.05 -2.59 -2.87
CA LEU A 135 -12.54 -3.89 -2.38
C LEU A 135 -14.00 -3.82 -1.92
N TYR A 136 -14.42 -2.76 -1.25
CA TYR A 136 -15.76 -2.67 -0.69
C TYR A 136 -16.85 -2.55 -1.75
N TYR A 137 -16.62 -1.94 -2.92
CA TYR A 137 -17.65 -1.92 -3.98
C TYR A 137 -17.51 -3.05 -4.99
N GLN A 138 -16.29 -3.62 -5.19
CA GLN A 138 -16.10 -4.70 -6.16
C GLN A 138 -16.41 -6.09 -5.60
N VAL A 139 -16.31 -6.29 -4.29
CA VAL A 139 -16.61 -7.58 -3.64
C VAL A 139 -18.11 -7.69 -3.40
N PRO A 140 -18.74 -8.85 -3.67
CA PRO A 140 -20.16 -9.03 -3.34
C PRO A 140 -20.46 -8.75 -1.87
N GLY A 141 -21.65 -8.18 -1.62
CA GLY A 141 -22.15 -7.97 -0.26
C GLY A 141 -22.54 -9.27 0.45
N TRP A 142 -23.00 -9.10 1.70
CA TRP A 142 -23.50 -10.24 2.49
C TRP A 142 -24.68 -10.94 1.76
N PRO A 143 -24.82 -12.30 1.80
CA PRO A 143 -24.04 -13.24 2.59
C PRO A 143 -22.76 -13.77 1.91
N LEU A 144 -22.48 -13.40 0.67
CA LEU A 144 -21.37 -13.96 -0.11
C LEU A 144 -20.00 -13.37 0.27
N GLY A 145 -19.98 -12.08 0.51
CA GLY A 145 -18.75 -11.35 0.82
C GLY A 145 -18.98 -10.22 1.84
N PHE A 146 -18.06 -9.26 1.82
CA PHE A 146 -18.06 -8.12 2.74
C PHE A 146 -18.33 -6.78 2.04
N GLY A 147 -18.72 -6.79 0.77
CA GLY A 147 -19.01 -5.59 -0.01
C GLY A 147 -20.01 -4.67 0.70
N ASP A 148 -19.75 -3.35 0.63
CA ASP A 148 -20.50 -2.34 1.36
C ASP A 148 -20.25 -0.98 0.69
N GLU A 149 -21.24 -0.47 -0.03
CA GLU A 149 -21.13 0.77 -0.80
C GLU A 149 -20.84 2.00 0.08
N GLN A 150 -21.41 2.06 1.29
CA GLN A 150 -21.19 3.19 2.18
C GLN A 150 -19.74 3.21 2.67
N LYS A 151 -19.16 2.04 2.98
CA LYS A 151 -17.75 1.91 3.32
C LYS A 151 -16.86 2.22 2.14
N ALA A 152 -17.23 1.77 0.94
CA ALA A 152 -16.50 2.09 -0.28
C ALA A 152 -16.39 3.60 -0.47
N GLU A 153 -17.52 4.31 -0.44
CA GLU A 153 -17.55 5.76 -0.58
C GLU A 153 -16.70 6.46 0.49
N TRP A 154 -16.86 6.07 1.75
CA TRP A 154 -16.10 6.65 2.85
C TRP A 154 -14.58 6.49 2.66
N HIS A 155 -14.14 5.28 2.30
CA HIS A 155 -12.72 5.01 2.09
C HIS A 155 -12.15 5.79 0.90
N LEU A 156 -12.88 5.83 -0.24
CA LEU A 156 -12.45 6.57 -1.43
C LEU A 156 -12.41 8.08 -1.19
N GLN A 157 -13.39 8.64 -0.50
CA GLN A 157 -13.36 10.05 -0.11
C GLN A 157 -12.18 10.36 0.83
N ARG A 158 -11.86 9.43 1.74
CA ARG A 158 -10.70 9.58 2.61
C ARG A 158 -9.39 9.55 1.83
N ALA A 159 -9.27 8.66 0.86
CA ALA A 159 -8.13 8.61 -0.06
C ALA A 159 -7.94 9.93 -0.82
N LEU A 160 -9.03 10.49 -1.38
CA LEU A 160 -9.00 11.79 -2.07
C LEU A 160 -8.67 12.95 -1.15
N ALA A 161 -9.07 12.92 0.12
CA ALA A 161 -8.70 13.94 1.08
C ALA A 161 -7.19 13.93 1.40
N ILE A 162 -6.53 12.78 1.30
CA ILE A 162 -5.08 12.62 1.49
C ILE A 162 -4.33 12.93 0.20
N ASN A 163 -4.79 12.37 -0.92
CA ASN A 163 -4.15 12.49 -2.24
C ASN A 163 -5.16 12.93 -3.30
N PRO A 164 -5.51 14.22 -3.37
CA PRO A 164 -6.56 14.73 -4.25
C PRO A 164 -6.21 14.72 -5.74
N GLU A 165 -4.92 14.55 -6.08
CA GLU A 165 -4.42 14.53 -7.45
C GLU A 165 -3.77 13.20 -7.83
N GLY A 166 -3.89 12.18 -6.97
CA GLY A 166 -3.33 10.87 -7.22
C GLY A 166 -4.06 10.13 -8.33
N ILE A 167 -3.31 9.59 -9.29
CA ILE A 167 -3.89 8.88 -10.44
C ILE A 167 -4.78 7.70 -10.00
N ASP A 168 -4.34 6.93 -9.00
CA ASP A 168 -5.10 5.76 -8.54
C ASP A 168 -6.30 6.16 -7.67
N SER A 169 -6.17 7.18 -6.77
CA SER A 169 -7.29 7.66 -5.96
C SER A 169 -8.41 8.25 -6.81
N LEU A 170 -8.06 9.00 -7.85
CA LEU A 170 -9.02 9.58 -8.79
C LEU A 170 -9.62 8.51 -9.72
N TYR A 171 -8.84 7.55 -10.17
CA TYR A 171 -9.33 6.45 -11.01
C TYR A 171 -10.39 5.61 -10.25
N PHE A 172 -10.07 5.11 -9.04
CA PHE A 172 -11.01 4.28 -8.30
C PHE A 172 -12.24 5.06 -7.80
N TRP A 173 -12.10 6.37 -7.58
CA TRP A 173 -13.26 7.22 -7.33
C TRP A 173 -14.15 7.34 -8.57
N GLY A 174 -13.56 7.54 -9.76
CA GLY A 174 -14.28 7.59 -11.02
C GLY A 174 -14.98 6.27 -11.36
N ASP A 175 -14.30 5.14 -11.16
CA ASP A 175 -14.84 3.80 -11.34
C ASP A 175 -16.04 3.54 -10.40
N TYR A 176 -15.87 3.85 -9.11
CA TYR A 176 -16.98 3.78 -8.14
C TYR A 176 -18.18 4.65 -8.55
N LEU A 177 -17.94 5.89 -8.98
CA LEU A 177 -19.02 6.79 -9.42
C LEU A 177 -19.76 6.23 -10.64
N HIS A 178 -19.06 5.64 -11.58
CA HIS A 178 -19.66 4.95 -12.73
C HIS A 178 -20.54 3.78 -12.29
N GLU A 179 -20.06 2.92 -11.41
CA GLU A 179 -20.85 1.82 -10.83
C GLU A 179 -22.13 2.32 -10.11
N GLN A 180 -22.12 3.55 -9.59
CA GLN A 180 -23.28 4.19 -8.99
C GLN A 180 -24.17 4.95 -10.01
N GLY A 181 -23.88 4.86 -11.32
CA GLY A 181 -24.61 5.58 -12.38
C GLY A 181 -24.39 7.10 -12.39
N ARG A 182 -23.31 7.58 -11.77
CA ARG A 182 -22.94 9.00 -11.66
C ARG A 182 -21.91 9.37 -12.72
N ASP A 183 -22.19 9.08 -14.00
CA ASP A 183 -21.24 9.16 -15.11
C ASP A 183 -20.65 10.55 -15.33
N ALA A 184 -21.42 11.61 -15.12
CA ALA A 184 -20.91 12.98 -15.25
C ALA A 184 -19.82 13.31 -14.22
N GLU A 185 -19.97 12.82 -12.99
CA GLU A 185 -18.97 12.99 -11.93
C GLU A 185 -17.78 12.03 -12.12
N ALA A 186 -18.05 10.80 -12.58
CA ALA A 186 -17.01 9.85 -12.97
C ALA A 186 -16.08 10.45 -14.02
N ARG A 187 -16.64 11.04 -15.08
CA ARG A 187 -15.89 11.72 -16.14
C ARG A 187 -14.97 12.80 -15.59
N GLN A 188 -15.47 13.65 -14.71
CA GLN A 188 -14.65 14.71 -14.09
C GLN A 188 -13.47 14.15 -13.27
N ALA A 189 -13.70 13.08 -12.51
CA ALA A 189 -12.65 12.42 -11.74
C ALA A 189 -11.59 11.81 -12.65
N LEU A 190 -12.01 11.11 -13.71
CA LEU A 190 -11.13 10.45 -14.67
C LEU A 190 -10.32 11.45 -15.52
N GLU A 191 -10.90 12.58 -15.92
CA GLU A 191 -10.18 13.66 -16.60
C GLU A 191 -9.08 14.22 -15.69
N ARG A 192 -9.35 14.42 -14.40
CA ARG A 192 -8.33 14.83 -13.43
C ARG A 192 -7.26 13.75 -13.26
N ALA A 193 -7.64 12.47 -13.24
CA ALA A 193 -6.68 11.36 -13.15
C ALA A 193 -5.70 11.34 -14.33
N LEU A 194 -6.15 11.65 -15.54
CA LEU A 194 -5.26 11.78 -16.71
C LEU A 194 -4.24 12.92 -16.59
N MET A 195 -4.55 13.95 -15.80
CA MET A 195 -3.66 15.11 -15.56
C MET A 195 -2.67 14.85 -14.41
N ALA A 196 -2.77 13.72 -13.70
CA ALA A 196 -1.90 13.39 -12.59
C ALA A 196 -0.41 13.38 -13.02
N ALA A 197 0.44 13.90 -12.13
CA ALA A 197 1.88 13.95 -12.37
C ALA A 197 2.48 12.54 -12.49
N PRO A 198 3.49 12.33 -13.35
CA PRO A 198 4.21 11.08 -13.46
C PRO A 198 4.89 10.72 -12.12
N ARG A 199 4.87 9.44 -11.77
CA ARG A 199 5.53 8.92 -10.58
C ARG A 199 6.90 8.31 -10.93
N PRO A 200 8.01 8.80 -10.37
CA PRO A 200 9.33 8.25 -10.65
C PRO A 200 9.39 6.74 -10.36
N GLY A 201 9.91 5.96 -11.32
CA GLY A 201 10.02 4.49 -11.21
C GLY A 201 8.69 3.74 -11.36
N ARG A 202 7.60 4.44 -11.78
CA ARG A 202 6.28 3.83 -11.96
C ARG A 202 5.74 4.03 -13.40
N GLU A 203 6.61 4.25 -14.36
CA GLU A 203 6.26 4.64 -15.73
C GLU A 203 5.32 3.63 -16.41
N LEU A 204 5.57 2.33 -16.25
CA LEU A 204 4.72 1.27 -16.80
C LEU A 204 3.34 1.25 -16.12
N ALA A 205 3.30 1.36 -14.79
CA ALA A 205 2.05 1.42 -14.04
C ALA A 205 1.23 2.66 -14.40
N ASP A 206 1.89 3.81 -14.55
CA ASP A 206 1.25 5.07 -14.92
C ASP A 206 0.69 5.03 -16.35
N SER A 207 1.43 4.42 -17.29
CA SER A 207 0.96 4.23 -18.66
C SER A 207 -0.27 3.32 -18.70
N GLY A 208 -0.17 2.15 -18.07
CA GLY A 208 -1.27 1.19 -18.02
C GLY A 208 -2.50 1.78 -17.34
N ARG A 209 -2.34 2.49 -16.21
CA ARG A 209 -3.47 3.16 -15.55
C ARG A 209 -4.13 4.21 -16.44
N ARG A 210 -3.37 4.96 -17.24
CA ARG A 210 -3.95 5.90 -18.21
C ARG A 210 -4.74 5.20 -19.32
N ASP A 211 -4.33 3.99 -19.70
CA ASP A 211 -5.08 3.18 -20.66
C ASP A 211 -6.38 2.64 -20.04
N ASP A 212 -6.34 2.16 -18.77
CA ASP A 212 -7.54 1.79 -18.00
C ASP A 212 -8.52 2.98 -17.91
N ILE A 213 -8.03 4.20 -17.61
CA ILE A 213 -8.86 5.41 -17.53
C ILE A 213 -9.52 5.70 -18.89
N ARG A 214 -8.79 5.64 -20.00
CA ARG A 214 -9.35 5.88 -21.34
C ARG A 214 -10.41 4.86 -21.71
N GLN A 215 -10.16 3.59 -21.36
CA GLN A 215 -11.15 2.54 -21.56
C GLN A 215 -12.43 2.84 -20.78
N LEU A 216 -12.34 3.09 -19.48
CA LEU A 216 -13.51 3.40 -18.63
C LEU A 216 -14.24 4.64 -19.15
N MET A 217 -13.54 5.71 -19.54
CA MET A 217 -14.14 6.90 -20.13
C MET A 217 -14.94 6.62 -21.42
N SER A 218 -14.56 5.60 -22.19
CA SER A 218 -15.30 5.18 -23.39
C SER A 218 -16.61 4.47 -23.09
N GLU A 219 -16.79 3.99 -21.86
CA GLU A 219 -18.00 3.28 -21.39
C GLU A 219 -19.01 4.26 -20.78
N LEU A 220 -18.60 5.48 -20.40
CA LEU A 220 -19.47 6.50 -19.79
C LEU A 220 -20.48 7.05 -20.81
N GLN A 221 -21.73 7.08 -20.43
CA GLN A 221 -22.86 7.61 -21.23
C GLN A 221 -23.01 9.14 -21.15
#